data_e535d107653767fb45828adc4b35b173
#
_entry.id   e535d107653767fb45828adc4b35b173
#
_cell.length_a   1.000
_cell.length_b   1.000
_cell.length_c   1.000
_cell.angle_alpha   90.00
_cell.angle_beta   90.00
_cell.angle_gamma   90.00
#
_symmetry.space_group_name_H-M   'P 1'
#
loop_
_entity.id
_entity.type
_entity.pdbx_description
1 polymer ?
#
loop_
_entity_poly.entity_id
_entity_poly.type
_entity_poly.pdbx_seq_one_letter_code
_entity_poly.pdbx_strand_id
1 'polypeptide(L)'
;MDEQIYDSDEESTNSSLTSLSYQEDYELNEEDLIDASTTIYELAHEYLQFNVLEMHEQKFHDNMAQDIAELLIMDWKECGACDEDDIEDIVQHCTAICQNYFELQIACCPPRVLPKSIVLKNNKHMRYTKTLLYLQSLYQPEQRTSQWYEFRHNLLSASSLGKIFGSEASRNRLIYEKCQPMEQSKPYGPVSVASPLHWGQKYEPLSTMLYEQMFSTKVGEFGCIQHKEFPFIGASPDGIVTKSDCPRFGRMLEIKNIVNREINGNPLKDYWIQMQMQMECCDLDECDFLETKFQEYNEEEDFWKDEEKEHKGVMLYFVERISICQDAPNYEDGSPNRRPRSNTYPCLEENQEENPNQGYMLAQQYSGVPRYEYMPLSIELTRENVETWIESTRAKLRRSWSLYTTIYWYLDTYSCVLVQRNRLWFERALPFIQNTWETILKERETGCEHRAPTSKKEVKTLTLEVVADEKGDKELRNFPIQKGVCLIKLGKEDLE
;
A
#
# COMPACT_ATOMS: atom_id res chain seq x y z
N MET A 1 34.65 -94.28 -22.47
CA MET A 1 33.59 -95.24 -22.76
C MET A 1 32.35 -94.41 -22.81
N ASP A 2 32.07 -94.24 -23.92
CA ASP A 2 31.01 -94.29 -24.95
C ASP A 2 30.16 -93.03 -24.92
N GLU A 3 30.35 -92.14 -25.81
CA GLU A 3 29.80 -91.98 -27.20
C GLU A 3 28.37 -92.44 -27.33
N GLN A 4 27.48 -91.50 -27.61
CA GLN A 4 26.65 -91.55 -28.80
C GLN A 4 26.03 -90.21 -29.15
N ILE A 5 26.42 -89.81 -30.32
CA ILE A 5 25.84 -88.79 -31.22
C ILE A 5 24.45 -89.25 -31.69
N TYR A 6 23.49 -88.35 -31.78
CA TYR A 6 22.48 -88.34 -32.86
C TYR A 6 22.08 -86.93 -33.22
N ASP A 7 22.11 -86.74 -34.48
CA ASP A 7 21.88 -85.60 -35.31
C ASP A 7 20.40 -85.38 -35.66
N SER A 8 20.11 -84.14 -36.19
CA SER A 8 19.00 -83.69 -37.08
C SER A 8 17.62 -83.55 -36.44
N ASP A 9 16.93 -82.44 -36.55
CA ASP A 9 16.45 -81.76 -37.73
C ASP A 9 15.89 -80.40 -37.43
N GLU A 10 16.05 -79.48 -38.34
CA GLU A 10 15.44 -78.13 -38.41
C GLU A 10 13.92 -78.19 -38.50
N GLU A 11 13.21 -77.42 -37.69
CA GLU A 11 11.97 -76.80 -38.09
C GLU A 11 11.87 -75.37 -37.51
N SER A 12 12.04 -74.42 -38.42
CA SER A 12 11.73 -73.04 -38.21
C SER A 12 10.24 -72.82 -37.97
N THR A 13 9.85 -72.41 -36.78
CA THR A 13 8.58 -71.76 -36.56
C THR A 13 8.84 -70.36 -36.00
N ASN A 14 8.63 -69.42 -36.93
CA ASN A 14 8.49 -68.01 -36.66
C ASN A 14 7.25 -67.79 -35.79
N SER A 15 7.42 -67.63 -34.47
CA SER A 15 6.38 -67.05 -33.59
C SER A 15 6.79 -65.64 -33.27
N SER A 16 6.19 -64.70 -33.99
CA SER A 16 6.16 -63.27 -33.61
C SER A 16 5.54 -63.16 -32.23
N LEU A 17 6.36 -63.02 -31.22
CA LEU A 17 5.99 -62.51 -29.90
C LEU A 17 5.65 -61.01 -30.10
N THR A 18 4.36 -60.74 -30.40
CA THR A 18 3.76 -59.45 -30.07
C THR A 18 3.81 -59.31 -28.56
N SER A 19 4.77 -58.54 -28.07
CA SER A 19 4.70 -58.00 -26.73
C SER A 19 3.52 -57.03 -26.70
N LEU A 20 2.36 -57.54 -26.29
CA LEU A 20 1.30 -56.72 -25.76
C LEU A 20 1.82 -56.12 -24.45
N SER A 21 2.41 -54.91 -24.53
CA SER A 21 2.51 -54.05 -23.41
C SER A 21 1.09 -53.64 -23.03
N TYR A 22 0.46 -54.34 -22.12
CA TYR A 22 -0.64 -53.74 -21.36
C TYR A 22 -0.01 -52.61 -20.55
N GLN A 23 -0.03 -51.36 -21.05
CA GLN A 23 -0.09 -50.19 -20.21
C GLN A 23 -1.46 -50.32 -19.54
N GLU A 24 -1.49 -50.76 -18.30
CA GLU A 24 -2.64 -50.51 -17.45
C GLU A 24 -2.70 -48.98 -17.40
N ASP A 25 -3.82 -48.41 -17.87
CA ASP A 25 -4.09 -46.99 -17.65
C ASP A 25 -4.14 -46.77 -16.14
N TYR A 26 -3.08 -46.19 -15.60
CA TYR A 26 -2.98 -45.90 -14.17
C TYR A 26 -3.83 -44.66 -13.93
N GLU A 27 -4.92 -44.81 -13.17
CA GLU A 27 -5.74 -43.70 -12.72
C GLU A 27 -5.23 -43.23 -11.35
N LEU A 28 -4.88 -41.95 -11.23
CA LEU A 28 -4.47 -41.33 -9.98
C LEU A 28 -5.60 -41.48 -8.95
N ASN A 29 -5.27 -42.00 -7.76
CA ASN A 29 -6.26 -42.19 -6.70
C ASN A 29 -5.93 -41.37 -5.46
N GLU A 30 -6.87 -41.36 -4.46
CA GLU A 30 -6.70 -40.60 -3.22
C GLU A 30 -5.47 -41.05 -2.39
N GLU A 31 -5.10 -42.37 -2.46
CA GLU A 31 -3.94 -42.89 -1.70
C GLU A 31 -2.64 -42.31 -2.28
N ASP A 32 -2.52 -42.20 -3.58
CA ASP A 32 -1.35 -41.62 -4.25
C ASP A 32 -1.17 -40.13 -3.88
N LEU A 33 -2.26 -39.37 -3.81
CA LEU A 33 -2.23 -37.97 -3.36
C LEU A 33 -1.83 -37.83 -1.87
N ILE A 34 -2.28 -38.77 -1.03
CA ILE A 34 -1.90 -38.79 0.38
C ILE A 34 -0.40 -39.09 0.53
N ASP A 35 0.12 -40.07 -0.21
CA ASP A 35 1.54 -40.43 -0.20
C ASP A 35 2.41 -39.27 -0.71
N ALA A 36 1.93 -38.53 -1.73
CA ALA A 36 2.58 -37.34 -2.24
C ALA A 36 2.65 -36.20 -1.21
N SER A 37 1.74 -36.18 -0.22
CA SER A 37 1.69 -35.09 0.77
C SER A 37 3.00 -34.93 1.53
N THR A 38 3.69 -36.02 1.86
CA THR A 38 4.99 -35.97 2.54
C THR A 38 6.05 -35.30 1.64
N THR A 39 6.09 -35.69 0.38
CA THR A 39 7.00 -35.13 -0.62
C THR A 39 6.71 -33.63 -0.84
N ILE A 40 5.43 -33.24 -0.91
CA ILE A 40 5.02 -31.84 -1.02
C ILE A 40 5.49 -31.02 0.18
N TYR A 41 5.39 -31.56 1.42
CA TYR A 41 5.92 -30.90 2.61
C TYR A 41 7.43 -30.68 2.56
N GLU A 42 8.18 -31.68 2.12
CA GLU A 42 9.64 -31.59 1.98
C GLU A 42 10.01 -30.55 0.93
N LEU A 43 9.39 -30.58 -0.23
CA LEU A 43 9.58 -29.60 -1.31
C LEU A 43 9.19 -28.18 -0.85
N ALA A 44 8.10 -28.02 -0.12
CA ALA A 44 7.68 -26.73 0.44
C ALA A 44 8.72 -26.19 1.44
N HIS A 45 9.31 -27.08 2.25
CA HIS A 45 10.36 -26.71 3.18
C HIS A 45 11.63 -26.26 2.48
N GLU A 46 12.08 -26.98 1.44
CA GLU A 46 13.23 -26.61 0.64
C GLU A 46 12.99 -25.30 -0.13
N TYR A 47 11.84 -25.18 -0.79
CA TYR A 47 11.46 -23.97 -1.51
C TYR A 47 11.54 -22.74 -0.61
N LEU A 48 10.99 -22.84 0.61
CA LEU A 48 11.04 -21.74 1.57
C LEU A 48 12.47 -21.40 1.99
N GLN A 49 13.37 -22.39 2.19
CA GLN A 49 14.75 -22.11 2.58
C GLN A 49 15.49 -21.26 1.54
N PHE A 50 15.25 -21.51 0.26
CA PHE A 50 15.91 -20.79 -0.83
C PHE A 50 15.24 -19.47 -1.18
N ASN A 51 13.92 -19.36 -1.03
CA ASN A 51 13.10 -18.25 -1.52
C ASN A 51 12.44 -17.42 -0.40
N VAL A 52 12.96 -17.47 0.81
CA VAL A 52 12.38 -16.78 1.99
C VAL A 52 12.22 -15.27 1.75
N LEU A 53 13.15 -14.64 1.04
CA LEU A 53 13.07 -13.20 0.75
C LEU A 53 11.88 -12.86 -0.15
N GLU A 54 11.48 -13.76 -1.02
CA GLU A 54 10.39 -13.55 -1.97
C GLU A 54 9.00 -13.60 -1.33
N MET A 55 8.91 -13.95 -0.04
CA MET A 55 7.65 -13.91 0.72
C MET A 55 6.97 -12.53 0.72
N HIS A 56 7.69 -11.46 0.39
CA HIS A 56 7.09 -10.15 0.21
C HIS A 56 6.27 -10.03 -1.10
N GLU A 57 6.45 -10.94 -2.05
CA GLU A 57 5.67 -10.95 -3.29
C GLU A 57 4.24 -11.47 -3.04
N GLN A 58 3.24 -10.82 -3.66
CA GLN A 58 1.83 -11.14 -3.43
C GLN A 58 1.45 -12.56 -3.84
N LYS A 59 2.11 -13.09 -4.86
CA LYS A 59 1.86 -14.42 -5.42
C LYS A 59 2.81 -15.49 -4.90
N PHE A 60 3.58 -15.21 -3.85
CA PHE A 60 4.61 -16.14 -3.35
C PHE A 60 4.04 -17.53 -3.08
N HIS A 61 2.91 -17.64 -2.37
CA HIS A 61 2.30 -18.92 -2.02
C HIS A 61 1.71 -19.63 -3.22
N ASP A 62 1.10 -18.88 -4.14
CA ASP A 62 0.54 -19.43 -5.38
C ASP A 62 1.67 -19.96 -6.28
N ASN A 63 2.76 -19.18 -6.44
CA ASN A 63 3.92 -19.60 -7.22
C ASN A 63 4.58 -20.84 -6.61
N MET A 64 4.76 -20.89 -5.28
CA MET A 64 5.33 -22.07 -4.61
C MET A 64 4.49 -23.32 -4.87
N ALA A 65 3.18 -23.23 -4.71
CA ALA A 65 2.29 -24.36 -4.96
C ALA A 65 2.31 -24.80 -6.42
N GLN A 66 2.36 -23.84 -7.34
CA GLN A 66 2.44 -24.09 -8.78
C GLN A 66 3.77 -24.76 -9.17
N ASP A 67 4.91 -24.22 -8.70
CA ASP A 67 6.24 -24.77 -9.00
C ASP A 67 6.38 -26.20 -8.47
N ILE A 68 5.85 -26.49 -7.26
CA ILE A 68 5.85 -27.83 -6.68
C ILE A 68 4.94 -28.78 -7.48
N ALA A 69 3.75 -28.31 -7.88
CA ALA A 69 2.85 -29.10 -8.71
C ALA A 69 3.48 -29.44 -10.06
N GLU A 70 4.15 -28.48 -10.72
CA GLU A 70 4.85 -28.71 -11.98
C GLU A 70 5.94 -29.77 -11.84
N LEU A 71 6.70 -29.78 -10.76
CA LEU A 71 7.70 -30.83 -10.49
C LEU A 71 7.06 -32.21 -10.35
N LEU A 72 5.99 -32.33 -9.58
CA LEU A 72 5.28 -33.61 -9.40
C LEU A 72 4.64 -34.10 -10.69
N ILE A 73 3.97 -33.22 -11.45
CA ILE A 73 3.37 -33.56 -12.72
C ILE A 73 4.43 -34.05 -13.73
N MET A 74 5.60 -33.41 -13.74
CA MET A 74 6.70 -33.83 -14.61
C MET A 74 7.19 -35.25 -14.23
N ASP A 75 7.44 -35.51 -12.96
CA ASP A 75 7.90 -36.80 -12.44
C ASP A 75 6.87 -37.91 -12.70
N TRP A 76 5.60 -37.65 -12.41
CA TRP A 76 4.52 -38.62 -12.59
C TRP A 76 4.18 -38.89 -14.06
N LYS A 77 4.30 -37.89 -14.94
CA LYS A 77 4.19 -38.11 -16.41
C LYS A 77 5.32 -38.96 -16.97
N GLU A 78 6.56 -38.80 -16.44
CA GLU A 78 7.69 -39.65 -16.84
C GLU A 78 7.48 -41.11 -16.42
N CYS A 79 6.82 -41.33 -15.28
CA CYS A 79 6.50 -42.66 -14.79
C CYS A 79 5.20 -43.24 -15.41
N GLY A 80 4.42 -42.43 -16.14
CA GLY A 80 3.11 -42.82 -16.66
C GLY A 80 2.01 -42.92 -15.59
N ALA A 81 2.18 -42.25 -14.45
CA ALA A 81 1.27 -42.26 -13.33
C ALA A 81 0.28 -41.07 -13.31
N CYS A 82 0.31 -40.19 -14.30
CA CYS A 82 -0.52 -39.00 -14.40
C CYS A 82 -0.80 -38.66 -15.86
N ASP A 83 -2.03 -38.25 -16.16
CA ASP A 83 -2.45 -37.77 -17.46
C ASP A 83 -2.88 -36.29 -17.43
N GLU A 84 -3.51 -35.80 -18.51
CA GLU A 84 -3.94 -34.40 -18.61
C GLU A 84 -5.15 -34.09 -17.71
N ASP A 85 -5.98 -35.08 -17.40
CA ASP A 85 -7.20 -34.90 -16.61
C ASP A 85 -6.86 -34.78 -15.09
N ASP A 86 -5.72 -35.35 -14.66
CA ASP A 86 -5.25 -35.33 -13.27
C ASP A 86 -4.60 -33.99 -12.83
N ILE A 87 -4.19 -33.16 -13.79
CA ILE A 87 -3.40 -31.94 -13.52
C ILE A 87 -4.09 -31.00 -12.55
N GLU A 88 -5.40 -30.79 -12.72
CA GLU A 88 -6.17 -29.87 -11.88
C GLU A 88 -6.21 -30.37 -10.41
N ASP A 89 -6.39 -31.65 -10.21
CA ASP A 89 -6.45 -32.28 -8.89
C ASP A 89 -5.08 -32.22 -8.18
N ILE A 90 -3.99 -32.44 -8.90
CA ILE A 90 -2.62 -32.32 -8.39
C ILE A 90 -2.33 -30.89 -7.94
N VAL A 91 -2.65 -29.90 -8.76
CA VAL A 91 -2.45 -28.47 -8.44
C VAL A 91 -3.27 -28.08 -7.21
N GLN A 92 -4.53 -28.53 -7.13
CA GLN A 92 -5.39 -28.25 -5.99
C GLN A 92 -4.85 -28.90 -4.71
N HIS A 93 -4.37 -30.13 -4.80
CA HIS A 93 -3.78 -30.86 -3.66
C HIS A 93 -2.49 -30.17 -3.18
N CYS A 94 -1.57 -29.82 -4.08
CA CYS A 94 -0.36 -29.07 -3.75
C CYS A 94 -0.70 -27.74 -3.05
N THR A 95 -1.69 -27.01 -3.54
CA THR A 95 -2.13 -25.76 -2.93
C THR A 95 -2.62 -25.96 -1.51
N ALA A 96 -3.43 -26.99 -1.25
CA ALA A 96 -3.95 -27.29 0.07
C ALA A 96 -2.82 -27.69 1.05
N ILE A 97 -1.89 -28.53 0.62
CA ILE A 97 -0.76 -28.96 1.46
C ILE A 97 0.22 -27.81 1.74
N CYS A 98 0.54 -26.99 0.76
CA CYS A 98 1.37 -25.79 0.96
C CYS A 98 0.72 -24.81 1.94
N GLN A 99 -0.59 -24.63 1.88
CA GLN A 99 -1.33 -23.83 2.85
C GLN A 99 -1.22 -24.41 4.26
N ASN A 100 -1.43 -25.71 4.43
CA ASN A 100 -1.26 -26.41 5.71
C ASN A 100 0.16 -26.28 6.25
N TYR A 101 1.17 -26.36 5.40
CA TYR A 101 2.56 -26.16 5.77
C TYR A 101 2.77 -24.81 6.48
N PHE A 102 2.26 -23.71 5.93
CA PHE A 102 2.38 -22.39 6.55
C PHE A 102 1.56 -22.27 7.83
N GLU A 103 0.43 -22.95 7.95
CA GLU A 103 -0.34 -22.97 9.19
C GLU A 103 0.45 -23.60 10.35
N LEU A 104 1.29 -24.59 10.09
CA LEU A 104 2.20 -25.16 11.06
C LEU A 104 3.39 -24.25 11.40
N GLN A 105 3.77 -23.37 10.49
CA GLN A 105 4.90 -22.45 10.65
C GLN A 105 4.51 -21.07 11.20
N ILE A 106 3.27 -20.85 11.61
CA ILE A 106 2.75 -19.55 12.08
C ILE A 106 3.67 -18.85 13.10
N ALA A 107 4.36 -19.61 13.93
CA ALA A 107 5.20 -19.04 14.99
C ALA A 107 6.45 -18.32 14.45
N CYS A 108 7.04 -18.79 13.36
CA CYS A 108 8.31 -18.27 12.81
C CYS A 108 8.16 -17.75 11.38
N CYS A 109 7.27 -18.33 10.61
CA CYS A 109 7.03 -18.00 9.20
C CYS A 109 5.53 -18.09 8.89
N PRO A 110 4.73 -17.11 9.35
CA PRO A 110 3.29 -17.13 9.13
C PRO A 110 2.93 -16.92 7.65
N PRO A 111 1.74 -17.35 7.22
CA PRO A 111 1.24 -17.01 5.91
C PRO A 111 1.14 -15.49 5.74
N ARG A 112 1.16 -15.04 4.51
CA ARG A 112 1.15 -13.60 4.17
C ARG A 112 -0.04 -12.85 4.80
N VAL A 113 -1.19 -13.50 4.83
CA VAL A 113 -2.42 -13.06 5.52
C VAL A 113 -2.98 -14.25 6.28
N LEU A 114 -3.33 -14.05 7.54
CA LEU A 114 -3.88 -15.12 8.36
C LEU A 114 -5.31 -15.44 7.91
N PRO A 115 -5.63 -16.73 7.62
CA PRO A 115 -6.99 -17.14 7.31
C PRO A 115 -7.97 -16.77 8.43
N LYS A 116 -9.18 -16.32 8.06
CA LYS A 116 -10.22 -15.92 9.02
C LYS A 116 -10.67 -17.07 9.93
N SER A 117 -10.45 -18.33 9.52
CA SER A 117 -10.75 -19.54 10.28
C SER A 117 -9.84 -19.74 11.49
N ILE A 118 -8.66 -19.12 11.48
CA ILE A 118 -7.68 -19.30 12.55
C ILE A 118 -7.95 -18.34 13.70
N VAL A 119 -8.18 -18.88 14.88
CA VAL A 119 -8.34 -18.12 16.13
C VAL A 119 -7.04 -18.19 16.92
N LEU A 120 -6.32 -17.08 16.98
CA LEU A 120 -5.11 -16.97 17.78
C LEU A 120 -5.48 -16.85 19.27
N LYS A 121 -4.91 -17.73 20.10
CA LYS A 121 -5.01 -17.60 21.57
C LYS A 121 -4.04 -16.50 22.02
N ASN A 122 -4.59 -15.40 22.50
CA ASN A 122 -3.78 -14.25 22.92
C ASN A 122 -3.28 -14.40 24.37
N ASN A 123 -2.16 -15.08 24.56
CA ASN A 123 -1.46 -15.14 25.87
C ASN A 123 -0.45 -13.98 26.05
N LYS A 124 -0.48 -12.97 25.17
CA LYS A 124 0.56 -11.95 25.05
C LYS A 124 0.26 -10.65 25.82
N HIS A 125 -0.88 -10.54 26.48
CA HIS A 125 -1.36 -9.31 27.10
C HIS A 125 -0.32 -8.63 28.01
N MET A 126 0.32 -9.38 28.90
CA MET A 126 1.33 -8.80 29.81
C MET A 126 2.58 -8.30 29.06
N ARG A 127 3.00 -9.02 28.03
CA ARG A 127 4.13 -8.60 27.17
C ARG A 127 3.76 -7.30 26.45
N TYR A 128 2.60 -7.25 25.80
CA TYR A 128 2.16 -6.06 25.07
C TYR A 128 1.96 -4.84 25.97
N THR A 129 1.46 -5.03 27.19
CA THR A 129 1.39 -3.91 28.18
C THR A 129 2.78 -3.30 28.43
N LYS A 130 3.79 -4.15 28.66
CA LYS A 130 5.17 -3.68 28.88
C LYS A 130 5.74 -3.01 27.63
N THR A 131 5.51 -3.60 26.46
CA THR A 131 5.95 -3.04 25.16
C THR A 131 5.33 -1.67 24.93
N LEU A 132 4.01 -1.52 25.10
CA LEU A 132 3.32 -0.24 24.89
C LEU A 132 3.83 0.84 25.86
N LEU A 133 4.01 0.52 27.13
CA LEU A 133 4.58 1.47 28.10
C LEU A 133 6.00 1.88 27.71
N TYR A 134 6.81 0.94 27.22
CA TYR A 134 8.14 1.24 26.71
C TYR A 134 8.08 2.17 25.50
N LEU A 135 7.24 1.85 24.50
CA LEU A 135 7.08 2.67 23.29
C LEU A 135 6.62 4.10 23.63
N GLN A 136 5.69 4.25 24.57
CA GLN A 136 5.24 5.57 25.05
C GLN A 136 6.34 6.36 25.76
N SER A 137 7.33 5.69 26.36
CA SER A 137 8.44 6.35 27.03
C SER A 137 9.57 6.83 26.10
N LEU A 138 9.57 6.36 24.85
CA LEU A 138 10.59 6.76 23.87
C LEU A 138 10.39 8.20 23.41
N TYR A 139 11.50 8.86 23.08
CA TYR A 139 11.44 10.13 22.38
C TYR A 139 10.88 9.94 20.97
N GLN A 140 9.78 10.62 20.68
CA GLN A 140 9.09 10.56 19.41
C GLN A 140 8.85 11.99 18.91
N PRO A 141 9.60 12.48 17.93
CA PRO A 141 9.36 13.82 17.40
C PRO A 141 7.98 13.89 16.75
N GLU A 142 7.28 15.00 17.01
CA GLU A 142 5.95 15.25 16.42
C GLU A 142 6.02 15.23 14.90
N GLN A 143 5.08 14.52 14.26
CA GLN A 143 5.02 14.35 12.83
C GLN A 143 5.00 15.69 12.09
N ARG A 144 5.73 15.75 10.97
CA ARG A 144 5.83 16.94 10.08
C ARG A 144 6.54 18.15 10.68
N THR A 145 7.20 17.99 11.83
CA THR A 145 8.13 19.00 12.35
C THR A 145 9.53 18.86 11.72
N SER A 146 10.35 19.91 11.81
CA SER A 146 11.76 19.85 11.36
C SER A 146 12.53 18.72 12.02
N GLN A 147 12.31 18.52 13.33
CA GLN A 147 12.93 17.45 14.11
C GLN A 147 12.51 16.06 13.61
N TRP A 148 11.25 15.90 13.22
CA TRP A 148 10.77 14.63 12.66
C TRP A 148 11.40 14.33 11.29
N TYR A 149 11.57 15.34 10.43
CA TYR A 149 12.24 15.18 9.15
C TYR A 149 13.72 14.84 9.33
N GLU A 150 14.41 15.51 10.24
CA GLU A 150 15.80 15.24 10.59
C GLU A 150 15.98 13.82 11.12
N PHE A 151 15.12 13.42 12.07
CA PHE A 151 15.12 12.06 12.61
C PHE A 151 14.94 11.01 11.51
N ARG A 152 13.94 11.19 10.64
CA ARG A 152 13.68 10.27 9.52
C ARG A 152 14.76 10.32 8.43
N HIS A 153 15.45 11.42 8.23
CA HIS A 153 16.56 11.52 7.29
C HIS A 153 17.73 10.63 7.73
N ASN A 154 17.95 10.51 9.02
CA ASN A 154 19.04 9.73 9.60
C ASN A 154 18.73 8.26 9.87
N LEU A 155 17.68 7.73 9.24
CA LEU A 155 17.34 6.31 9.25
C LEU A 155 16.58 5.90 7.98
N LEU A 156 16.47 4.60 7.77
CA LEU A 156 15.59 3.99 6.78
C LEU A 156 14.21 3.80 7.39
N SER A 157 13.21 4.52 6.88
CA SER A 157 11.83 4.40 7.38
C SER A 157 11.12 3.18 6.77
N ALA A 158 10.31 2.49 7.56
CA ALA A 158 9.54 1.33 7.12
C ALA A 158 8.82 1.54 5.77
N SER A 159 8.20 2.72 5.58
CA SER A 159 7.50 3.07 4.34
C SER A 159 8.40 3.20 3.10
N SER A 160 9.72 3.28 3.26
CA SER A 160 10.68 3.39 2.16
C SER A 160 11.43 2.09 1.89
N LEU A 161 11.37 1.11 2.81
CA LEU A 161 12.17 -0.11 2.73
C LEU A 161 11.78 -1.03 1.57
N GLY A 162 10.54 -1.01 1.10
CA GLY A 162 10.13 -1.73 -0.10
C GLY A 162 10.98 -1.40 -1.32
N LYS A 163 11.52 -0.17 -1.41
CA LYS A 163 12.42 0.24 -2.50
C LYS A 163 13.73 -0.57 -2.54
N ILE A 164 14.21 -1.13 -1.42
CA ILE A 164 15.42 -1.95 -1.34
C ILE A 164 15.23 -3.27 -2.10
N PHE A 165 14.04 -3.85 -1.99
CA PHE A 165 13.65 -5.11 -2.62
C PHE A 165 12.98 -4.91 -3.98
N GLY A 166 12.93 -3.69 -4.47
CA GLY A 166 12.44 -3.32 -5.78
C GLY A 166 13.54 -3.38 -6.86
N SER A 167 13.28 -2.71 -7.99
CA SER A 167 14.27 -2.59 -9.07
C SER A 167 15.52 -1.84 -8.61
N GLU A 168 16.63 -2.04 -9.34
CA GLU A 168 17.86 -1.28 -9.11
C GLU A 168 17.64 0.23 -9.16
N ALA A 169 16.80 0.71 -10.10
CA ALA A 169 16.44 2.11 -10.20
C ALA A 169 15.70 2.62 -8.95
N SER A 170 14.82 1.79 -8.36
CA SER A 170 14.10 2.11 -7.12
C SER A 170 15.07 2.22 -5.94
N ARG A 171 16.01 1.29 -5.83
CA ARG A 171 17.06 1.29 -4.79
C ARG A 171 18.00 2.48 -4.95
N ASN A 172 18.46 2.77 -6.17
CA ASN A 172 19.32 3.92 -6.46
C ASN A 172 18.62 5.24 -6.10
N ARG A 173 17.33 5.35 -6.38
CA ARG A 173 16.53 6.50 -5.98
C ARG A 173 16.46 6.68 -4.47
N LEU A 174 16.25 5.60 -3.71
CA LEU A 174 16.24 5.65 -2.24
C LEU A 174 17.59 6.15 -1.69
N ILE A 175 18.71 5.57 -2.19
CA ILE A 175 20.06 5.97 -1.77
C ILE A 175 20.28 7.45 -2.10
N TYR A 176 19.98 7.87 -3.32
CA TYR A 176 20.11 9.26 -3.74
C TYR A 176 19.31 10.21 -2.84
N GLU A 177 18.00 9.92 -2.59
CA GLU A 177 17.14 10.72 -1.72
C GLU A 177 17.72 10.85 -0.30
N LYS A 178 18.35 9.80 0.24
CA LYS A 178 18.95 9.77 1.57
C LYS A 178 20.33 10.43 1.65
N CYS A 179 21.04 10.54 0.54
CA CYS A 179 22.34 11.24 0.46
C CYS A 179 22.17 12.76 0.31
N GLN A 180 21.03 13.23 -0.23
CA GLN A 180 20.82 14.67 -0.40
C GLN A 180 20.77 15.38 0.96
N PRO A 181 21.38 16.58 1.09
CA PRO A 181 21.29 17.39 2.29
C PRO A 181 19.82 17.76 2.55
N MET A 182 19.42 17.76 3.81
CA MET A 182 18.09 18.28 4.17
C MET A 182 17.99 19.76 3.75
N GLU A 183 17.09 20.05 2.83
CA GLU A 183 16.77 21.44 2.51
C GLU A 183 16.04 22.09 3.70
N GLN A 184 16.76 22.87 4.49
CA GLN A 184 16.23 23.56 5.67
C GLN A 184 15.20 24.65 5.37
N SER A 185 14.91 24.94 4.10
CA SER A 185 14.27 26.22 3.73
C SER A 185 13.10 26.16 2.78
N LYS A 186 12.62 25.02 2.35
CA LYS A 186 11.35 24.99 1.63
C LYS A 186 10.26 24.54 2.57
N PRO A 187 9.39 25.47 3.05
CA PRO A 187 8.09 25.01 3.53
C PRO A 187 7.51 24.16 2.38
N TYR A 188 7.05 22.97 2.69
CA TYR A 188 6.39 22.11 1.71
C TYR A 188 5.43 22.98 0.93
N GLY A 189 5.63 23.06 -0.40
CA GLY A 189 4.73 23.80 -1.25
C GLY A 189 3.28 23.34 -1.04
N PRO A 190 2.30 24.13 -1.41
CA PRO A 190 0.90 23.81 -1.16
C PRO A 190 0.64 22.40 -1.69
N VAL A 191 0.23 21.51 -0.76
CA VAL A 191 -0.13 20.14 -1.12
C VAL A 191 -1.33 20.24 -2.05
N SER A 192 -1.21 19.71 -3.27
CA SER A 192 -2.36 19.67 -4.17
C SER A 192 -3.48 18.87 -3.51
N VAL A 193 -4.60 19.51 -3.21
CA VAL A 193 -5.80 18.85 -2.61
C VAL A 193 -6.33 17.71 -3.47
N ALA A 194 -6.00 17.68 -4.76
CA ALA A 194 -6.36 16.61 -5.70
C ALA A 194 -5.37 15.44 -5.70
N SER A 195 -4.30 15.47 -4.89
CA SER A 195 -3.29 14.42 -4.90
C SER A 195 -3.74 13.17 -4.09
N PRO A 196 -3.36 11.95 -4.51
CA PRO A 196 -3.60 10.74 -3.71
C PRO A 196 -3.00 10.80 -2.30
N LEU A 197 -1.90 11.53 -2.13
CA LEU A 197 -1.28 11.75 -0.82
C LEU A 197 -2.20 12.57 0.08
N HIS A 198 -2.80 13.63 -0.46
CA HIS A 198 -3.76 14.44 0.29
C HIS A 198 -5.02 13.64 0.63
N TRP A 199 -5.51 12.82 -0.31
CA TRP A 199 -6.63 11.92 -0.08
C TRP A 199 -6.35 10.97 1.10
N GLY A 200 -5.15 10.37 1.14
CA GLY A 200 -4.70 9.55 2.26
C GLY A 200 -4.81 10.30 3.59
N GLN A 201 -4.24 11.50 3.66
CA GLN A 201 -4.24 12.34 4.87
C GLN A 201 -5.64 12.78 5.31
N LYS A 202 -6.51 13.07 4.33
CA LYS A 202 -7.90 13.49 4.57
C LYS A 202 -8.73 12.38 5.21
N TYR A 203 -8.55 11.14 4.79
CA TYR A 203 -9.40 10.02 5.22
C TYR A 203 -8.77 9.13 6.32
N GLU A 204 -7.48 9.29 6.64
CA GLU A 204 -6.81 8.51 7.68
C GLU A 204 -7.49 8.62 9.07
N PRO A 205 -7.83 9.83 9.58
CA PRO A 205 -8.54 9.94 10.85
C PRO A 205 -9.92 9.28 10.83
N LEU A 206 -10.61 9.36 9.69
CA LEU A 206 -11.92 8.74 9.52
C LEU A 206 -11.83 7.22 9.50
N SER A 207 -10.82 6.66 8.82
CA SER A 207 -10.53 5.22 8.83
C SER A 207 -10.24 4.72 10.24
N THR A 208 -9.50 5.49 11.04
CA THR A 208 -9.26 5.19 12.46
C THR A 208 -10.56 5.19 13.27
N MET A 209 -11.42 6.20 13.10
CA MET A 209 -12.72 6.27 13.78
C MET A 209 -13.62 5.07 13.43
N LEU A 210 -13.67 4.68 12.16
CA LEU A 210 -14.43 3.51 11.70
C LEU A 210 -13.85 2.22 12.28
N TYR A 211 -12.53 2.05 12.27
CA TYR A 211 -11.88 0.89 12.88
C TYR A 211 -12.20 0.80 14.37
N GLU A 212 -12.12 1.90 15.11
CA GLU A 212 -12.48 1.94 16.53
C GLU A 212 -13.92 1.54 16.79
N GLN A 213 -14.85 2.02 15.95
CA GLN A 213 -16.27 1.69 16.03
C GLN A 213 -16.53 0.21 15.70
N MET A 214 -16.05 -0.26 14.54
CA MET A 214 -16.28 -1.63 14.05
C MET A 214 -15.76 -2.70 15.03
N PHE A 215 -14.62 -2.42 15.68
CA PHE A 215 -13.97 -3.40 16.56
C PHE A 215 -14.10 -3.04 18.04
N SER A 216 -14.93 -2.05 18.40
CA SER A 216 -15.17 -1.60 19.77
C SER A 216 -13.86 -1.37 20.55
N THR A 217 -12.88 -0.73 19.91
CA THR A 217 -11.53 -0.56 20.42
C THR A 217 -11.10 0.91 20.50
N LYS A 218 -9.85 1.16 20.91
CA LYS A 218 -9.20 2.46 20.90
C LYS A 218 -7.80 2.33 20.33
N VAL A 219 -7.44 3.25 19.43
CA VAL A 219 -6.15 3.35 18.77
C VAL A 219 -5.37 4.49 19.38
N GLY A 220 -4.16 4.20 19.85
CA GLY A 220 -3.22 5.20 20.32
C GLY A 220 -2.29 5.64 19.19
N GLU A 221 -1.96 6.93 19.17
CA GLU A 221 -1.02 7.52 18.23
C GLU A 221 0.41 7.32 18.70
N PHE A 222 1.31 7.01 17.79
CA PHE A 222 2.75 6.88 18.02
C PHE A 222 3.50 7.60 16.90
N GLY A 223 4.62 8.22 17.26
CA GLY A 223 5.50 8.90 16.32
C GLY A 223 6.42 7.94 15.56
N CYS A 224 7.59 8.44 15.17
CA CYS A 224 8.62 7.60 14.55
C CYS A 224 9.42 6.87 15.64
N ILE A 225 9.31 5.54 15.65
CA ILE A 225 9.97 4.65 16.61
C ILE A 225 11.20 4.07 15.92
N GLN A 226 12.36 4.24 16.55
CA GLN A 226 13.62 3.67 16.08
C GLN A 226 13.77 2.23 16.59
N HIS A 227 14.30 1.34 15.74
CA HIS A 227 14.57 -0.04 16.14
C HIS A 227 15.62 -0.09 17.23
N LYS A 228 15.39 -0.91 18.26
CA LYS A 228 16.21 -0.98 19.46
C LYS A 228 17.66 -1.44 19.18
N GLU A 229 17.82 -2.44 18.33
CA GLU A 229 19.12 -3.05 18.02
C GLU A 229 19.73 -2.48 16.72
N PHE A 230 18.91 -2.02 15.78
CA PHE A 230 19.33 -1.50 14.50
C PHE A 230 18.88 -0.04 14.34
N PRO A 231 19.61 0.92 14.93
CA PRO A 231 19.16 2.32 14.99
C PRO A 231 19.03 3.01 13.62
N PHE A 232 19.53 2.40 12.56
CA PHE A 232 19.33 2.87 11.19
C PHE A 232 17.97 2.49 10.59
N ILE A 233 17.10 1.80 11.34
CA ILE A 233 15.75 1.44 10.95
C ILE A 233 14.77 2.16 11.87
N GLY A 234 13.66 2.68 11.30
CA GLY A 234 12.59 3.28 12.07
C GLY A 234 11.23 3.16 11.40
N ALA A 235 10.20 3.22 12.20
CA ALA A 235 8.83 3.04 11.74
C ALA A 235 7.87 4.02 12.43
N SER A 236 6.86 4.48 11.70
CA SER A 236 5.72 5.22 12.23
C SER A 236 4.47 4.43 11.88
N PRO A 237 3.89 3.68 12.81
CA PRO A 237 2.59 3.04 12.61
C PRO A 237 1.48 4.10 12.53
N ASP A 238 0.42 3.83 11.80
CA ASP A 238 -0.77 4.71 11.78
C ASP A 238 -1.52 4.63 13.12
N GLY A 239 -1.28 3.59 13.90
CA GLY A 239 -1.71 3.47 15.28
C GLY A 239 -1.41 2.11 15.90
N ILE A 240 -1.66 2.00 17.20
CA ILE A 240 -1.61 0.75 17.96
C ILE A 240 -2.82 0.67 18.86
N VAL A 241 -3.48 -0.47 18.93
CA VAL A 241 -4.64 -0.70 19.79
C VAL A 241 -4.22 -0.67 21.26
N THR A 242 -4.77 0.28 22.03
CA THR A 242 -4.42 0.52 23.44
C THR A 242 -5.50 0.08 24.43
N LYS A 243 -6.72 -0.23 23.97
CA LYS A 243 -7.81 -0.71 24.82
C LYS A 243 -7.53 -2.12 25.33
N SER A 244 -7.25 -2.27 26.62
CA SER A 244 -6.73 -3.50 27.22
C SER A 244 -7.71 -4.66 27.28
N ASP A 245 -9.01 -4.39 27.32
CA ASP A 245 -10.10 -5.37 27.36
C ASP A 245 -10.58 -5.79 25.96
N CYS A 246 -9.81 -5.46 24.91
CA CYS A 246 -10.12 -5.78 23.54
C CYS A 246 -9.26 -6.96 23.05
N PRO A 247 -9.82 -7.92 22.29
CA PRO A 247 -9.06 -9.04 21.69
C PRO A 247 -7.93 -8.57 20.74
N ARG A 248 -8.00 -7.32 20.28
CA ARG A 248 -6.99 -6.70 19.41
C ARG A 248 -5.93 -5.90 20.18
N PHE A 249 -5.91 -5.93 21.51
CA PHE A 249 -4.93 -5.20 22.31
C PHE A 249 -3.50 -5.45 21.87
N GLY A 250 -2.76 -4.38 21.61
CA GLY A 250 -1.39 -4.43 21.12
C GLY A 250 -1.24 -4.69 19.61
N ARG A 251 -2.33 -4.86 18.85
CA ARG A 251 -2.25 -4.88 17.38
C ARG A 251 -1.88 -3.50 16.85
N MET A 252 -0.99 -3.51 15.91
CA MET A 252 -0.71 -2.33 15.10
C MET A 252 -1.81 -2.15 14.06
N LEU A 253 -1.93 -0.94 13.58
CA LEU A 253 -2.85 -0.57 12.51
C LEU A 253 -2.04 0.09 11.40
N GLU A 254 -2.21 -0.39 10.18
CA GLU A 254 -1.72 0.24 8.95
C GLU A 254 -2.90 0.53 8.05
N ILE A 255 -3.09 1.80 7.68
CA ILE A 255 -4.24 2.29 6.92
C ILE A 255 -3.84 2.65 5.50
N LYS A 256 -4.64 2.23 4.53
CA LYS A 256 -4.52 2.68 3.14
C LYS A 256 -5.88 3.13 2.62
N ASN A 257 -6.00 4.43 2.37
CA ASN A 257 -7.20 5.02 1.75
C ASN A 257 -7.07 4.93 0.23
N ILE A 258 -7.79 3.99 -0.37
CA ILE A 258 -7.66 3.60 -1.77
C ILE A 258 -8.51 4.51 -2.65
N VAL A 259 -7.91 5.02 -3.74
CA VAL A 259 -8.62 5.86 -4.72
C VAL A 259 -9.08 5.03 -5.92
N ASN A 260 -8.13 4.35 -6.62
CA ASN A 260 -8.39 3.83 -7.95
C ASN A 260 -8.26 2.30 -8.10
N ARG A 261 -7.69 1.58 -7.13
CA ARG A 261 -7.54 0.13 -7.25
C ARG A 261 -8.65 -0.62 -6.54
N GLU A 262 -8.83 -1.88 -6.87
CA GLU A 262 -9.67 -2.80 -6.15
C GLU A 262 -9.02 -3.24 -4.83
N ILE A 263 -9.87 -3.54 -3.85
CA ILE A 263 -9.49 -4.07 -2.55
C ILE A 263 -9.74 -5.58 -2.58
N ASN A 264 -8.68 -6.38 -2.46
CA ASN A 264 -8.77 -7.84 -2.51
C ASN A 264 -8.30 -8.52 -1.21
N GLY A 265 -7.95 -7.73 -0.18
CA GLY A 265 -7.51 -8.24 1.12
C GLY A 265 -6.10 -8.84 1.13
N ASN A 266 -5.33 -8.69 0.05
CA ASN A 266 -3.93 -9.13 -0.03
C ASN A 266 -3.02 -7.89 -0.11
N PRO A 267 -2.23 -7.59 0.93
CA PRO A 267 -1.36 -6.42 0.95
C PRO A 267 -0.39 -6.42 -0.23
N LEU A 268 -0.23 -5.25 -0.87
CA LEU A 268 0.84 -5.07 -1.84
C LEU A 268 2.20 -5.31 -1.19
N LYS A 269 3.20 -5.72 -1.99
CA LYS A 269 4.57 -5.97 -1.58
C LYS A 269 5.12 -4.90 -0.64
N ASP A 270 5.05 -3.64 -1.04
CA ASP A 270 5.63 -2.54 -0.26
C ASP A 270 4.90 -2.33 1.08
N TYR A 271 3.58 -2.54 1.13
CA TYR A 271 2.80 -2.43 2.36
C TYR A 271 3.08 -3.59 3.31
N TRP A 272 3.25 -4.80 2.77
CA TRP A 272 3.62 -5.95 3.59
C TRP A 272 5.01 -5.76 4.22
N ILE A 273 6.01 -5.32 3.44
CA ILE A 273 7.35 -4.99 3.94
C ILE A 273 7.27 -3.88 5.00
N GLN A 274 6.48 -2.84 4.76
CA GLN A 274 6.27 -1.76 5.71
C GLN A 274 5.76 -2.28 7.04
N MET A 275 4.73 -3.12 7.05
CA MET A 275 4.17 -3.72 8.28
C MET A 275 5.17 -4.63 8.99
N GLN A 276 5.95 -5.44 8.27
CA GLN A 276 7.00 -6.25 8.88
C GLN A 276 8.00 -5.37 9.65
N MET A 277 8.47 -4.29 9.04
CA MET A 277 9.39 -3.37 9.67
C MET A 277 8.78 -2.62 10.86
N GLN A 278 7.51 -2.26 10.78
CA GLN A 278 6.79 -1.64 11.89
C GLN A 278 6.71 -2.60 13.07
N MET A 279 6.36 -3.86 12.83
CA MET A 279 6.29 -4.88 13.89
C MET A 279 7.67 -5.16 14.51
N GLU A 280 8.74 -5.15 13.72
CA GLU A 280 10.11 -5.28 14.23
C GLU A 280 10.50 -4.09 15.11
N CYS A 281 10.30 -2.86 14.65
CA CYS A 281 10.63 -1.64 15.42
C CYS A 281 9.83 -1.53 16.72
N CYS A 282 8.57 -1.94 16.71
CA CYS A 282 7.68 -1.83 17.86
C CYS A 282 7.71 -3.06 18.80
N ASP A 283 8.40 -4.14 18.40
CA ASP A 283 8.37 -5.45 19.07
C ASP A 283 6.95 -5.96 19.36
N LEU A 284 6.10 -5.86 18.33
CA LEU A 284 4.73 -6.38 18.30
C LEU A 284 4.59 -7.43 17.21
N ASP A 285 3.65 -8.37 17.36
CA ASP A 285 3.59 -9.53 16.47
C ASP A 285 2.41 -9.49 15.48
N GLU A 286 1.52 -8.52 15.61
CA GLU A 286 0.26 -8.47 14.86
C GLU A 286 0.01 -7.07 14.32
N CYS A 287 -0.40 -6.98 13.06
CA CYS A 287 -0.81 -5.74 12.41
C CYS A 287 -2.12 -5.98 11.65
N ASP A 288 -3.15 -5.19 11.94
CA ASP A 288 -4.36 -5.13 11.12
C ASP A 288 -4.10 -4.19 9.94
N PHE A 289 -4.14 -4.73 8.73
CA PHE A 289 -4.05 -3.98 7.50
C PHE A 289 -5.45 -3.56 7.08
N LEU A 290 -5.75 -2.28 7.22
CA LEU A 290 -7.04 -1.69 6.90
C LEU A 290 -6.95 -0.94 5.57
N GLU A 291 -7.66 -1.43 4.57
CA GLU A 291 -7.88 -0.72 3.32
C GLU A 291 -9.30 -0.20 3.29
N THR A 292 -9.47 1.07 2.97
CA THR A 292 -10.76 1.72 2.87
C THR A 292 -10.87 2.46 1.53
N LYS A 293 -12.05 2.45 0.94
CA LYS A 293 -12.37 3.22 -0.26
C LYS A 293 -13.57 4.10 0.03
N PHE A 294 -13.28 5.37 0.25
CA PHE A 294 -14.31 6.38 0.45
C PHE A 294 -14.76 6.98 -0.87
N GLN A 295 -16.01 7.44 -0.87
CA GLN A 295 -16.60 8.25 -1.92
C GLN A 295 -17.29 9.46 -1.29
N GLU A 296 -17.47 10.51 -2.07
CA GLU A 296 -18.15 11.72 -1.67
C GLU A 296 -19.44 11.87 -2.47
N TYR A 297 -20.51 12.28 -1.81
CA TYR A 297 -21.74 12.65 -2.51
C TYR A 297 -21.54 14.00 -3.19
N ASN A 298 -22.04 14.14 -4.42
CA ASN A 298 -21.99 15.40 -5.13
C ASN A 298 -23.00 16.41 -4.55
N GLU A 299 -24.16 15.92 -4.13
CA GLU A 299 -25.25 16.73 -3.60
C GLU A 299 -25.66 16.24 -2.21
N GLU A 300 -26.03 17.17 -1.34
CA GLU A 300 -26.50 16.85 0.01
C GLU A 300 -27.77 15.99 0.00
N GLU A 301 -28.66 16.23 -0.97
CA GLU A 301 -29.89 15.48 -1.12
C GLU A 301 -29.67 14.00 -1.38
N ASP A 302 -28.61 13.65 -2.14
CA ASP A 302 -28.26 12.26 -2.42
C ASP A 302 -27.79 11.56 -1.14
N PHE A 303 -27.02 12.26 -0.30
CA PHE A 303 -26.61 11.74 1.01
C PHE A 303 -27.83 11.41 1.90
N TRP A 304 -28.83 12.30 1.94
CA TRP A 304 -29.99 12.08 2.79
C TRP A 304 -30.94 11.01 2.24
N LYS A 305 -31.01 10.81 0.93
CA LYS A 305 -31.85 9.79 0.28
C LYS A 305 -31.22 8.39 0.31
N ASP A 306 -29.89 8.30 0.43
CA ASP A 306 -29.21 7.01 0.42
C ASP A 306 -29.42 6.28 1.75
N GLU A 307 -30.21 5.22 1.73
CA GLU A 307 -30.46 4.33 2.89
C GLU A 307 -29.62 3.03 2.82
N GLU A 308 -28.88 2.80 1.71
CA GLU A 308 -28.15 1.56 1.49
C GLU A 308 -26.76 1.58 2.14
N LYS A 309 -26.14 2.75 2.28
CA LYS A 309 -24.79 2.88 2.82
C LYS A 309 -24.79 2.88 4.34
N GLU A 310 -24.30 1.78 4.93
CA GLU A 310 -24.22 1.58 6.39
C GLU A 310 -23.27 2.60 7.05
N HIS A 311 -22.13 2.89 6.40
CA HIS A 311 -21.12 3.79 6.92
C HIS A 311 -21.06 5.05 6.05
N LYS A 312 -21.71 6.11 6.51
CA LYS A 312 -21.68 7.43 5.87
C LYS A 312 -21.67 8.53 6.94
N GLY A 313 -21.30 9.73 6.56
CA GLY A 313 -21.22 10.83 7.51
C GLY A 313 -20.81 12.16 6.88
N VAL A 314 -20.45 13.08 7.74
CA VAL A 314 -20.13 14.46 7.38
C VAL A 314 -18.76 14.85 7.89
N MET A 315 -18.00 15.57 7.07
CA MET A 315 -16.79 16.26 7.49
C MET A 315 -16.80 17.70 6.99
N LEU A 316 -16.10 18.57 7.70
CA LEU A 316 -15.98 19.98 7.35
C LEU A 316 -14.55 20.27 6.88
N TYR A 317 -14.43 21.00 5.81
CA TYR A 317 -13.16 21.50 5.30
C TYR A 317 -13.02 22.98 5.64
N PHE A 318 -11.97 23.32 6.38
CA PHE A 318 -11.64 24.67 6.77
C PHE A 318 -10.37 25.17 6.10
N VAL A 319 -10.32 26.45 5.81
CA VAL A 319 -9.14 27.18 5.36
C VAL A 319 -8.73 28.20 6.41
N GLU A 320 -7.41 28.42 6.56
CA GLU A 320 -6.90 29.38 7.53
C GLU A 320 -7.24 30.81 7.15
N ARG A 321 -7.69 31.62 8.12
CA ARG A 321 -7.90 33.04 7.94
C ARG A 321 -6.54 33.75 8.04
N ILE A 322 -6.10 34.37 6.95
CA ILE A 322 -4.90 35.21 6.98
C ILE A 322 -5.29 36.55 7.63
N SER A 323 -4.86 36.78 8.87
CA SER A 323 -4.93 38.10 9.48
C SER A 323 -3.95 39.04 8.77
N ILE A 324 -4.46 40.03 8.08
CA ILE A 324 -3.61 41.10 7.54
C ILE A 324 -3.20 41.95 8.76
N CYS A 325 -1.95 41.79 9.22
CA CYS A 325 -1.38 42.73 10.17
C CYS A 325 -1.42 44.13 9.56
N GLN A 326 -2.08 45.07 10.24
CA GLN A 326 -2.17 46.49 9.84
C GLN A 326 -0.82 47.25 9.97
N ASP A 327 0.26 46.56 10.26
CA ASP A 327 1.60 47.17 10.31
C ASP A 327 2.28 47.14 8.92
N ALA A 328 1.65 47.82 7.96
CA ALA A 328 2.37 48.25 6.78
C ALA A 328 3.26 49.47 7.21
N PRO A 329 4.59 49.41 7.07
CA PRO A 329 5.40 50.58 7.33
C PRO A 329 4.97 51.70 6.40
N ASN A 330 4.57 52.86 6.96
CA ASN A 330 4.36 54.07 6.21
C ASN A 330 5.70 54.50 5.57
N TYR A 331 5.86 54.19 4.28
CA TYR A 331 6.94 54.80 3.49
C TYR A 331 6.48 56.17 3.03
N GLU A 332 6.90 57.21 3.72
CA GLU A 332 6.84 58.64 3.29
C GLU A 332 7.90 58.92 2.21
N ASP A 333 7.93 58.20 1.11
CA ASP A 333 8.69 58.63 -0.05
C ASP A 333 7.77 58.61 -1.28
N GLY A 334 7.49 59.77 -1.81
CA GLY A 334 6.55 60.05 -2.90
C GLY A 334 6.91 59.45 -4.25
N SER A 335 7.35 58.21 -4.35
CA SER A 335 7.74 57.54 -5.58
C SER A 335 6.57 56.67 -6.13
N PRO A 336 6.00 56.96 -7.32
CA PRO A 336 4.72 56.41 -7.78
C PRO A 336 4.83 55.11 -8.58
N ASN A 337 5.81 54.23 -8.42
CA ASN A 337 5.87 53.00 -9.24
C ASN A 337 6.72 51.88 -8.67
N ARG A 338 6.38 51.35 -7.47
CA ARG A 338 6.79 50.00 -7.10
C ARG A 338 5.58 49.21 -6.56
N ARG A 339 5.04 48.31 -7.38
CA ARG A 339 4.09 47.30 -6.90
C ARG A 339 4.77 46.45 -5.84
N PRO A 340 4.17 46.28 -4.65
CA PRO A 340 4.74 45.39 -3.66
C PRO A 340 4.69 43.95 -4.17
N ARG A 341 5.83 43.27 -4.12
CA ARG A 341 5.93 41.80 -4.31
C ARG A 341 5.55 41.12 -3.00
N SER A 342 4.34 41.31 -2.51
CA SER A 342 3.79 40.49 -1.47
C SER A 342 2.38 40.07 -1.85
N ASN A 343 2.12 38.81 -1.83
CA ASN A 343 0.80 38.21 -2.03
C ASN A 343 -0.11 38.55 -0.83
N THR A 344 -0.52 39.82 -0.72
CA THR A 344 -1.53 40.26 0.25
C THR A 344 -2.89 40.19 -0.40
N TYR A 345 -3.75 39.32 0.11
CA TYR A 345 -5.13 39.15 -0.35
C TYR A 345 -6.08 39.99 0.51
N PRO A 346 -7.17 40.55 -0.06
CA PRO A 346 -8.12 41.37 0.69
C PRO A 346 -8.95 40.51 1.63
N CYS A 347 -9.21 41.01 2.85
CA CYS A 347 -10.20 40.46 3.76
C CYS A 347 -11.59 40.51 3.13
N LEU A 348 -12.32 39.43 3.20
CA LEU A 348 -13.75 39.39 2.93
C LEU A 348 -14.49 40.06 4.10
N GLU A 349 -15.25 41.13 3.82
CA GLU A 349 -16.17 41.73 4.79
C GLU A 349 -17.33 40.78 5.06
N GLU A 350 -17.83 40.77 6.30
CA GLU A 350 -18.79 39.84 6.87
C GLU A 350 -20.18 39.75 6.20
N ASN A 351 -20.44 40.43 5.09
CA ASN A 351 -21.76 40.60 4.50
C ASN A 351 -21.91 40.26 3.01
N GLN A 352 -21.02 39.45 2.43
CA GLN A 352 -21.27 38.96 1.07
C GLN A 352 -21.82 37.54 1.08
N GLU A 353 -23.01 37.37 0.51
CA GLU A 353 -23.66 36.10 0.24
C GLU A 353 -22.68 35.20 -0.53
N GLU A 354 -22.40 34.03 0.02
CA GLU A 354 -21.45 33.05 -0.52
C GLU A 354 -21.95 32.57 -1.89
N ASN A 355 -21.24 32.92 -2.94
CA ASN A 355 -21.47 32.37 -4.28
C ASN A 355 -20.68 31.06 -4.41
N PRO A 356 -21.33 29.87 -4.53
CA PRO A 356 -20.65 28.57 -4.53
C PRO A 356 -19.60 28.43 -5.65
N ASN A 357 -19.70 29.17 -6.75
CA ASN A 357 -18.73 29.14 -7.83
C ASN A 357 -17.42 29.95 -7.55
N GLN A 358 -17.42 30.83 -6.52
CA GLN A 358 -16.21 31.54 -6.10
C GLN A 358 -15.30 30.69 -5.20
N GLY A 359 -15.83 29.64 -4.58
CA GLY A 359 -15.11 28.77 -3.65
C GLY A 359 -13.89 28.10 -4.26
N TYR A 360 -13.98 27.61 -5.48
CA TYR A 360 -12.85 26.96 -6.18
C TYR A 360 -11.68 27.89 -6.49
N MET A 361 -11.95 29.16 -6.79
CA MET A 361 -10.88 30.14 -7.04
C MET A 361 -10.19 30.60 -5.75
N LEU A 362 -10.92 30.65 -4.63
CA LEU A 362 -10.36 31.03 -3.34
C LEU A 362 -9.42 29.95 -2.75
N ALA A 363 -9.75 28.66 -2.90
CA ALA A 363 -8.90 27.58 -2.42
C ALA A 363 -7.50 27.53 -3.06
N GLN A 364 -7.35 28.00 -4.30
CA GLN A 364 -6.05 28.14 -4.95
C GLN A 364 -5.22 29.32 -4.42
N GLN A 365 -5.84 30.24 -3.70
CA GLN A 365 -5.19 31.44 -3.16
C GLN A 365 -4.75 31.32 -1.70
N TYR A 366 -5.31 30.36 -0.95
CA TYR A 366 -4.91 30.10 0.44
C TYR A 366 -3.70 29.15 0.48
N SER A 367 -2.57 29.65 0.98
CA SER A 367 -1.32 28.87 1.12
C SER A 367 -1.26 28.02 2.37
N GLY A 368 -2.38 27.85 3.08
CA GLY A 368 -2.47 27.10 4.33
C GLY A 368 -2.69 25.60 4.12
N VAL A 369 -2.24 24.79 5.09
CA VAL A 369 -2.61 23.37 5.16
C VAL A 369 -4.10 23.28 5.43
N PRO A 370 -4.90 22.52 4.64
CA PRO A 370 -6.32 22.36 4.90
C PRO A 370 -6.54 21.68 6.25
N ARG A 371 -7.58 22.11 6.96
CA ARG A 371 -8.00 21.51 8.22
C ARG A 371 -9.35 20.82 8.02
N TYR A 372 -9.41 19.55 8.43
CA TYR A 372 -10.65 18.76 8.41
C TYR A 372 -11.15 18.53 9.83
N GLU A 373 -12.46 18.64 10.01
CA GLU A 373 -13.15 18.26 11.24
C GLU A 373 -14.17 17.17 10.89
N TYR A 374 -14.18 16.10 11.64
CA TYR A 374 -14.98 14.92 11.37
C TYR A 374 -16.13 14.83 12.37
N MET A 375 -17.35 14.64 11.88
CA MET A 375 -18.48 14.41 12.76
C MET A 375 -18.30 13.09 13.50
N PRO A 376 -18.40 13.09 14.85
CA PRO A 376 -18.29 11.85 15.61
C PRO A 376 -19.32 10.81 15.17
N LEU A 377 -18.87 9.59 14.89
CA LEU A 377 -19.73 8.48 14.44
C LEU A 377 -20.76 8.03 15.49
N SER A 378 -20.63 8.50 16.73
CA SER A 378 -21.60 8.26 17.82
C SER A 378 -22.80 9.18 17.79
N ILE A 379 -22.77 10.24 16.98
CA ILE A 379 -23.90 11.18 16.83
C ILE A 379 -24.82 10.61 15.75
N GLU A 380 -26.09 10.49 16.07
CA GLU A 380 -27.10 10.03 15.12
C GLU A 380 -27.20 10.99 13.93
N LEU A 381 -27.22 10.43 12.71
CA LEU A 381 -27.28 11.19 11.47
C LEU A 381 -28.71 11.67 11.20
N THR A 382 -29.09 12.78 11.86
CA THR A 382 -30.29 13.56 11.56
C THR A 382 -29.90 14.94 11.06
N ARG A 383 -30.73 15.59 10.25
CA ARG A 383 -30.47 16.95 9.77
C ARG A 383 -30.18 17.92 10.91
N GLU A 384 -30.98 17.87 11.96
CA GLU A 384 -30.85 18.70 13.16
C GLU A 384 -29.51 18.51 13.87
N ASN A 385 -29.07 17.25 14.06
CA ASN A 385 -27.77 16.93 14.70
C ASN A 385 -26.60 17.39 13.85
N VAL A 386 -26.66 17.19 12.53
CA VAL A 386 -25.62 17.62 11.58
C VAL A 386 -25.50 19.14 11.58
N GLU A 387 -26.61 19.88 11.44
CA GLU A 387 -26.64 21.35 11.49
C GLU A 387 -26.07 21.86 12.82
N THR A 388 -26.53 21.33 13.94
CA THR A 388 -26.04 21.69 15.29
C THR A 388 -24.54 21.46 15.42
N TRP A 389 -24.03 20.33 14.90
CA TRP A 389 -22.60 20.02 14.94
C TRP A 389 -21.80 20.98 14.04
N ILE A 390 -22.29 21.29 12.83
CA ILE A 390 -21.67 22.24 11.90
C ILE A 390 -21.55 23.61 12.58
N GLU A 391 -22.65 24.14 13.13
CA GLU A 391 -22.67 25.45 13.77
C GLU A 391 -21.75 25.52 15.00
N SER A 392 -21.76 24.47 15.83
CA SER A 392 -20.88 24.42 17.01
C SER A 392 -19.40 24.38 16.64
N THR A 393 -19.05 23.62 15.59
CA THR A 393 -17.68 23.50 15.10
C THR A 393 -17.21 24.80 14.43
N ARG A 394 -18.07 25.42 13.63
CA ARG A 394 -17.84 26.75 13.05
C ARG A 394 -17.59 27.81 14.12
N ALA A 395 -18.40 27.83 15.17
CA ALA A 395 -18.25 28.78 16.28
C ALA A 395 -16.91 28.60 17.02
N LYS A 396 -16.47 27.36 17.23
CA LYS A 396 -15.18 27.06 17.86
C LYS A 396 -13.98 27.56 17.05
N LEU A 397 -14.04 27.44 15.74
CA LEU A 397 -12.92 27.69 14.85
C LEU A 397 -12.91 29.09 14.21
N ARG A 398 -14.01 29.87 14.33
CA ARG A 398 -14.24 31.15 13.63
C ARG A 398 -13.12 32.20 13.76
N ARG A 399 -12.28 32.14 14.77
CA ARG A 399 -11.21 33.14 14.99
C ARG A 399 -10.04 32.96 14.01
N SER A 400 -9.71 31.72 13.70
CA SER A 400 -8.52 31.37 12.91
C SER A 400 -8.86 30.68 11.58
N TRP A 401 -10.06 30.16 11.45
CA TRP A 401 -10.48 29.32 10.32
C TRP A 401 -11.81 29.76 9.74
N SER A 402 -11.93 29.66 8.41
CA SER A 402 -13.20 29.81 7.67
C SER A 402 -13.65 28.46 7.15
N LEU A 403 -14.93 28.13 7.32
CA LEU A 403 -15.50 26.95 6.68
C LEU A 403 -15.49 27.17 5.17
N TYR A 404 -14.84 26.26 4.44
CA TYR A 404 -14.78 26.28 2.99
C TYR A 404 -15.92 25.47 2.38
N THR A 405 -16.10 24.21 2.83
CA THR A 405 -17.21 23.37 2.36
C THR A 405 -17.53 22.27 3.37
N THR A 406 -18.76 21.79 3.31
CA THR A 406 -19.21 20.56 3.97
C THR A 406 -19.10 19.41 3.00
N ILE A 407 -18.53 18.30 3.42
CA ILE A 407 -18.29 17.11 2.60
C ILE A 407 -19.14 15.98 3.18
N TYR A 408 -20.02 15.45 2.36
CA TYR A 408 -20.84 14.28 2.66
C TYR A 408 -20.14 13.06 2.06
N TRP A 409 -19.79 12.07 2.89
CA TRP A 409 -18.99 10.91 2.49
C TRP A 409 -19.70 9.60 2.80
N TYR A 410 -19.31 8.53 2.12
CA TYR A 410 -19.64 7.16 2.46
C TYR A 410 -18.45 6.23 2.25
N LEU A 411 -18.44 5.11 2.99
CA LEU A 411 -17.50 4.01 2.79
C LEU A 411 -18.06 3.07 1.73
N ASP A 412 -17.41 3.04 0.57
CA ASP A 412 -17.83 2.18 -0.54
C ASP A 412 -17.43 0.73 -0.31
N THR A 413 -16.15 0.52 -0.01
CA THR A 413 -15.59 -0.82 0.21
C THR A 413 -14.48 -0.75 1.25
N TYR A 414 -14.31 -1.79 2.04
CA TYR A 414 -13.18 -1.93 2.95
C TYR A 414 -12.73 -3.38 3.09
N SER A 415 -11.49 -3.56 3.51
CA SER A 415 -10.92 -4.84 3.96
C SER A 415 -10.06 -4.62 5.18
N CYS A 416 -10.20 -5.48 6.18
CA CYS A 416 -9.32 -5.50 7.34
C CYS A 416 -8.80 -6.92 7.51
N VAL A 417 -7.50 -7.12 7.25
CA VAL A 417 -6.85 -8.42 7.31
C VAL A 417 -5.73 -8.41 8.33
N LEU A 418 -5.55 -9.54 9.02
CA LEU A 418 -4.48 -9.69 10.00
C LEU A 418 -3.20 -10.15 9.31
N VAL A 419 -2.13 -9.37 9.48
CA VAL A 419 -0.77 -9.70 9.09
C VAL A 419 0.05 -9.94 10.34
N GLN A 420 0.77 -11.06 10.38
CA GLN A 420 1.64 -11.40 11.48
C GLN A 420 3.11 -11.09 11.17
N ARG A 421 3.89 -10.86 12.24
CA ARG A 421 5.34 -10.65 12.14
C ARG A 421 6.03 -11.91 11.65
N ASN A 422 6.76 -11.79 10.56
CA ASN A 422 7.56 -12.85 9.97
C ASN A 422 9.03 -12.66 10.32
N ARG A 423 9.48 -13.33 11.37
CA ARG A 423 10.85 -13.20 11.88
C ARG A 423 11.88 -13.78 10.92
N LEU A 424 11.55 -14.89 10.27
CA LEU A 424 12.45 -15.55 9.32
C LEU A 424 12.74 -14.63 8.13
N TRP A 425 11.70 -13.98 7.60
CA TRP A 425 11.87 -12.99 6.53
C TRP A 425 12.75 -11.82 6.97
N PHE A 426 12.52 -11.27 8.17
CA PHE A 426 13.31 -10.15 8.68
C PHE A 426 14.79 -10.52 8.83
N GLU A 427 15.10 -11.69 9.38
CA GLU A 427 16.47 -12.18 9.54
C GLU A 427 17.19 -12.24 8.18
N ARG A 428 16.51 -12.68 7.13
CA ARG A 428 17.05 -12.76 5.76
C ARG A 428 17.12 -11.39 5.07
N ALA A 429 16.21 -10.48 5.38
CA ALA A 429 16.15 -9.12 4.81
C ALA A 429 17.19 -8.17 5.42
N LEU A 430 17.50 -8.35 6.70
CA LEU A 430 18.38 -7.46 7.48
C LEU A 430 19.75 -7.17 6.82
N PRO A 431 20.50 -8.15 6.31
CA PRO A 431 21.78 -7.88 5.64
C PRO A 431 21.66 -6.94 4.43
N PHE A 432 20.59 -7.03 3.66
CA PHE A 432 20.32 -6.15 2.51
C PHE A 432 20.01 -4.72 2.94
N ILE A 433 19.24 -4.59 4.02
CA ILE A 433 18.88 -3.29 4.62
C ILE A 433 20.15 -2.63 5.16
N GLN A 434 20.97 -3.37 5.90
CA GLN A 434 22.23 -2.90 6.47
C GLN A 434 23.21 -2.47 5.38
N ASN A 435 23.46 -3.30 4.37
CA ASN A 435 24.33 -2.96 3.24
C ASN A 435 23.86 -1.69 2.50
N THR A 436 22.53 -1.52 2.36
CA THR A 436 21.99 -0.30 1.76
C THR A 436 22.28 0.92 2.62
N TRP A 437 22.15 0.80 3.94
CA TRP A 437 22.46 1.89 4.87
C TRP A 437 23.95 2.24 4.87
N GLU A 438 24.83 1.26 4.90
CA GLU A 438 26.29 1.45 4.80
C GLU A 438 26.67 2.14 3.49
N THR A 439 26.01 1.79 2.39
CA THR A 439 26.16 2.47 1.10
C THR A 439 25.75 3.93 1.18
N ILE A 440 24.61 4.26 1.83
CA ILE A 440 24.17 5.63 2.04
C ILE A 440 25.20 6.42 2.85
N LEU A 441 25.69 5.87 3.95
CA LEU A 441 26.69 6.54 4.78
C LEU A 441 27.96 6.83 3.99
N LYS A 442 28.47 5.85 3.25
CA LYS A 442 29.64 6.00 2.40
C LYS A 442 29.41 7.07 1.31
N GLU A 443 28.27 7.05 0.65
CA GLU A 443 27.99 7.97 -0.46
C GLU A 443 27.60 9.38 -0.01
N ARG A 444 27.18 9.57 1.23
CA ARG A 444 27.12 10.90 1.85
C ARG A 444 28.48 11.60 1.92
N GLU A 445 29.56 10.85 2.02
CA GLU A 445 30.92 11.36 2.09
C GLU A 445 31.59 11.44 0.70
N THR A 446 31.33 10.44 -0.16
CA THR A 446 32.02 10.30 -1.45
C THR A 446 31.26 10.88 -2.65
N GLY A 447 29.99 11.25 -2.48
CA GLY A 447 29.11 11.72 -3.55
C GLY A 447 28.20 10.61 -4.09
N CYS A 448 26.99 10.99 -4.52
CA CYS A 448 25.95 10.09 -4.99
C CYS A 448 25.35 10.47 -6.36
N GLU A 449 26.02 11.36 -7.11
CA GLU A 449 25.51 11.93 -8.36
C GLU A 449 25.25 10.88 -9.44
N HIS A 450 26.01 9.78 -9.42
CA HIS A 450 25.84 8.65 -10.35
C HIS A 450 24.49 7.91 -10.16
N ARG A 451 23.80 8.14 -9.02
CA ARG A 451 22.47 7.58 -8.72
C ARG A 451 21.34 8.55 -9.01
N ALA A 452 21.66 9.76 -9.46
CA ALA A 452 20.66 10.76 -9.77
C ALA A 452 19.61 10.20 -10.75
N PRO A 453 18.31 10.40 -10.51
CA PRO A 453 17.28 9.94 -11.43
C PRO A 453 17.52 10.60 -12.79
N THR A 454 17.59 9.78 -13.85
CA THR A 454 17.64 10.30 -15.21
C THR A 454 16.40 11.16 -15.43
N SER A 455 16.61 12.43 -15.77
CA SER A 455 15.50 13.34 -16.08
C SER A 455 14.61 12.65 -17.13
N LYS A 456 13.31 12.59 -16.88
CA LYS A 456 12.36 12.25 -17.94
C LYS A 456 12.66 13.25 -19.06
N LYS A 457 13.02 12.74 -20.26
CA LYS A 457 13.10 13.58 -21.44
C LYS A 457 11.85 14.45 -21.44
N GLU A 458 12.04 15.77 -21.48
CA GLU A 458 10.92 16.70 -21.61
C GLU A 458 10.00 16.16 -22.70
N VAL A 459 8.77 15.87 -22.32
CA VAL A 459 7.74 15.60 -23.31
C VAL A 459 7.60 16.93 -24.03
N LYS A 460 8.16 17.03 -25.23
CA LYS A 460 7.95 18.20 -26.09
C LYS A 460 6.44 18.29 -26.24
N THR A 461 5.89 19.31 -25.62
CA THR A 461 4.48 19.67 -25.78
C THR A 461 4.29 19.90 -27.27
N LEU A 462 3.60 18.98 -27.94
CA LEU A 462 3.19 19.18 -29.33
C LEU A 462 2.14 20.27 -29.31
N THR A 463 2.56 21.49 -29.67
CA THR A 463 1.63 22.53 -30.01
C THR A 463 1.01 22.15 -31.36
N LEU A 464 -0.25 21.78 -31.34
CA LEU A 464 -1.05 21.60 -32.56
C LEU A 464 -1.33 22.99 -33.13
N GLU A 465 -0.58 23.40 -34.15
CA GLU A 465 -0.93 24.58 -34.94
C GLU A 465 -2.00 24.16 -35.96
N VAL A 466 -3.16 24.75 -35.84
CA VAL A 466 -4.21 24.65 -36.85
C VAL A 466 -3.85 25.64 -37.99
N VAL A 467 -3.34 25.12 -39.07
CA VAL A 467 -3.08 25.90 -40.28
C VAL A 467 -4.31 25.79 -41.18
N ALA A 468 -4.95 26.94 -41.45
CA ALA A 468 -5.99 27.01 -42.47
C ALA A 468 -5.36 27.06 -43.85
N ASP A 469 -5.89 26.33 -44.82
CA ASP A 469 -5.49 26.42 -46.20
C ASP A 469 -6.04 27.71 -46.87
N GLU A 470 -5.61 28.00 -48.08
CA GLU A 470 -6.06 29.18 -48.83
C GLU A 470 -7.58 29.21 -49.15
N LYS A 471 -8.31 28.13 -48.81
CA LYS A 471 -9.76 28.00 -48.98
C LYS A 471 -10.55 28.02 -47.67
N GLY A 472 -9.83 28.13 -46.52
CA GLY A 472 -10.46 28.20 -45.19
C GLY A 472 -10.84 26.86 -44.60
N ASP A 473 -10.47 25.72 -45.21
CA ASP A 473 -10.69 24.37 -44.65
C ASP A 473 -9.57 24.02 -43.67
N LYS A 474 -9.97 23.48 -42.49
CA LYS A 474 -9.05 23.07 -41.43
C LYS A 474 -8.58 21.63 -41.67
N GLU A 475 -7.36 21.43 -42.13
CA GLU A 475 -6.72 20.09 -42.22
C GLU A 475 -5.79 19.83 -41.05
N LEU A 476 -5.98 18.66 -40.41
CA LEU A 476 -5.06 18.09 -39.42
C LEU A 476 -3.95 17.30 -40.13
N ARG A 477 -2.72 17.82 -40.18
CA ARG A 477 -1.59 17.04 -40.72
C ARG A 477 -0.98 16.12 -39.69
N ASN A 478 -0.91 14.81 -40.04
CA ASN A 478 -0.27 13.76 -39.25
C ASN A 478 1.26 13.91 -39.28
N PHE A 479 1.88 13.99 -38.09
CA PHE A 479 3.31 13.83 -37.91
C PHE A 479 3.69 12.41 -37.49
N PRO A 480 4.89 11.91 -37.85
CA PRO A 480 5.27 10.53 -37.52
C PRO A 480 5.43 10.33 -36.02
N ILE A 481 4.71 9.35 -35.48
CA ILE A 481 4.68 8.98 -34.07
C ILE A 481 5.95 8.22 -33.70
N GLN A 482 6.74 8.73 -32.78
CA GLN A 482 7.76 7.92 -32.10
C GLN A 482 7.11 7.07 -31.00
N LYS A 483 7.51 5.79 -30.91
CA LYS A 483 6.99 4.81 -29.94
C LYS A 483 7.00 5.37 -28.52
N GLY A 484 5.84 5.40 -27.86
CA GLY A 484 5.70 5.76 -26.45
C GLY A 484 4.62 6.79 -26.09
N VAL A 485 3.80 7.22 -27.05
CA VAL A 485 2.72 8.18 -26.80
C VAL A 485 1.40 7.45 -26.61
N CYS A 486 0.74 7.66 -25.47
CA CYS A 486 -0.63 7.18 -25.22
C CYS A 486 -1.59 7.99 -26.10
N LEU A 487 -2.26 7.33 -27.04
CA LEU A 487 -3.26 7.95 -27.90
C LEU A 487 -4.61 7.97 -27.17
N ILE A 488 -5.08 9.16 -26.82
CA ILE A 488 -6.49 9.37 -26.48
C ILE A 488 -7.27 9.37 -27.81
N LYS A 489 -8.12 8.36 -28.00
CA LYS A 489 -9.09 8.37 -29.12
C LYS A 489 -10.22 9.33 -28.73
N LEU A 490 -10.24 10.49 -29.32
CA LEU A 490 -11.42 11.35 -29.33
C LEU A 490 -12.45 10.76 -30.29
N GLY A 491 -13.66 10.56 -29.81
CA GLY A 491 -14.80 10.14 -30.63
C GLY A 491 -15.18 11.24 -31.63
N LYS A 492 -15.82 10.86 -32.73
CA LYS A 492 -16.31 11.81 -33.76
C LYS A 492 -17.37 12.80 -33.26
N GLU A 493 -17.84 12.64 -32.01
CA GLU A 493 -18.89 13.47 -31.40
C GLU A 493 -18.33 14.67 -30.60
N ASP A 494 -17.00 14.78 -30.44
CA ASP A 494 -16.35 15.85 -29.66
C ASP A 494 -15.84 17.01 -30.54
N LEU A 495 -16.27 17.07 -31.82
CA LEU A 495 -15.79 18.06 -32.82
C LEU A 495 -16.90 18.93 -33.45
N GLU A 496 -18.08 19.04 -32.80
CA GLU A 496 -19.06 20.08 -33.15
C GLU A 496 -19.08 21.25 -32.19
#